data_7464200038bce8e36344cfc707f75653
#
_entry.id   7464200038bce8e36344cfc707f75653
#
_cell.length_a   1.000
_cell.length_b   1.000
_cell.length_c   1.000
_cell.angle_alpha   90.00
_cell.angle_beta   90.00
_cell.angle_gamma   90.00
#
_symmetry.space_group_name_H-M   'P 1'
#
loop_
_entity.id
_entity.type
_entity.pdbx_description
1 polymer ?
#
loop_
_entity_poly.entity_id
_entity_poly.type
_entity_poly.pdbx_seq_one_letter_code
_entity_poly.pdbx_strand_id
1 'polypeptide(L)'
;VSGSRMDLETYVQRTYLESILLEANKRFYDMSLGQYELHLKSIEQAGEGKNKGLDLMVYSYITDSEREINTLSGGESFMAALSLALGMADEIKASASSIDLDIMFIDEGFGSLDDHSRDEAVKVLKNMSEGNKLIGIISHVSELKQEIEDQLIVSKDDHGSHIKWQIR
;
A
#
# COMPACT_ATOMS: atom_id res chain seq x y z
N VAL A 1 0.51 28.71 28.13
CA VAL A 1 0.20 27.37 27.58
C VAL A 1 0.32 27.50 26.07
N SER A 2 1.51 27.25 25.52
CA SER A 2 1.74 27.22 24.07
C SER A 2 1.22 25.87 23.53
N GLY A 3 -0.08 25.79 23.27
CA GLY A 3 -0.64 24.67 22.55
C GLY A 3 -0.09 24.70 21.11
N SER A 4 0.50 23.62 20.67
CA SER A 4 0.92 23.44 19.29
C SER A 4 -0.27 23.64 18.36
N ARG A 5 -0.39 24.84 17.77
CA ARG A 5 -1.46 25.15 16.81
C ARG A 5 -1.12 24.46 15.49
N MET A 6 -1.98 23.55 15.09
CA MET A 6 -1.99 23.02 13.74
C MET A 6 -2.68 24.06 12.85
N ASP A 7 -2.12 24.32 11.66
CA ASP A 7 -2.82 25.14 10.66
C ASP A 7 -4.00 24.36 10.04
N LEU A 8 -4.90 25.08 9.39
CA LEU A 8 -6.11 24.48 8.82
C LEU A 8 -5.78 23.47 7.70
N GLU A 9 -4.76 23.76 6.91
CA GLU A 9 -4.34 22.88 5.82
C GLU A 9 -3.87 21.54 6.36
N THR A 10 -2.96 21.53 7.33
CA THR A 10 -2.47 20.31 7.99
C THR A 10 -3.60 19.55 8.70
N TYR A 11 -4.55 20.27 9.32
CA TYR A 11 -5.72 19.63 9.94
C TYR A 11 -6.56 18.86 8.90
N VAL A 12 -6.86 19.49 7.77
CA VAL A 12 -7.62 18.85 6.68
C VAL A 12 -6.87 17.65 6.12
N GLN A 13 -5.56 17.81 5.83
CA GLN A 13 -4.72 16.72 5.32
C GLN A 13 -4.67 15.54 6.30
N ARG A 14 -4.54 15.82 7.59
CA ARG A 14 -4.54 14.80 8.65
C ARG A 14 -5.86 14.03 8.69
N THR A 15 -6.99 14.73 8.61
CA THR A 15 -8.31 14.08 8.60
C THR A 15 -8.48 13.14 7.42
N TYR A 16 -8.04 13.56 6.21
CA TYR A 16 -8.03 12.69 5.04
C TYR A 16 -7.10 11.48 5.21
N LEU A 17 -5.92 11.70 5.76
CA LEU A 17 -4.97 10.61 6.01
C LEU A 17 -5.48 9.62 7.06
N GLU A 18 -6.22 10.07 8.08
CA GLU A 18 -6.90 9.21 9.05
C GLU A 18 -7.95 8.31 8.36
N SER A 19 -8.74 8.84 7.43
CA SER A 19 -9.68 8.04 6.63
C SER A 19 -8.98 7.01 5.75
N ILE A 20 -7.88 7.41 5.10
CA ILE A 20 -7.05 6.50 4.29
C ILE A 20 -6.48 5.37 5.17
N LEU A 21 -5.99 5.69 6.37
CA LEU A 21 -5.41 4.71 7.28
C LEU A 21 -6.43 3.67 7.75
N LEU A 22 -7.70 4.05 7.95
CA LEU A 22 -8.75 3.10 8.30
C LEU A 22 -8.90 1.98 7.26
N GLU A 23 -8.88 2.33 5.98
CA GLU A 23 -8.99 1.35 4.90
C GLU A 23 -7.66 0.63 4.63
N ALA A 24 -6.54 1.34 4.73
CA ALA A 24 -5.21 0.77 4.57
C ALA A 24 -4.91 -0.28 5.64
N ASN A 25 -5.23 -0.01 6.90
CA ASN A 25 -4.91 -0.90 8.01
C ASN A 25 -5.63 -2.24 7.94
N LYS A 26 -6.84 -2.32 7.39
CA LYS A 26 -7.51 -3.61 7.14
C LYS A 26 -6.62 -4.52 6.31
N ARG A 27 -6.01 -3.99 5.24
CA ARG A 27 -5.15 -4.74 4.33
C ARG A 27 -3.75 -4.98 4.88
N PHE A 28 -3.20 -3.98 5.55
CA PHE A 28 -1.86 -4.11 6.16
C PHE A 28 -1.87 -5.14 7.28
N TYR A 29 -2.93 -5.17 8.07
CA TYR A 29 -3.15 -6.20 9.09
C TYR A 29 -3.23 -7.60 8.47
N ASP A 30 -4.03 -7.77 7.41
CA ASP A 30 -4.16 -9.06 6.71
C ASP A 30 -2.83 -9.51 6.10
N MET A 31 -2.16 -8.65 5.30
CA MET A 31 -0.88 -8.97 4.66
C MET A 31 0.25 -9.20 5.65
N SER A 32 0.22 -8.54 6.81
CA SER A 32 1.22 -8.72 7.87
C SER A 32 0.85 -9.82 8.88
N LEU A 33 -0.19 -10.60 8.60
CA LEU A 33 -0.68 -11.69 9.48
C LEU A 33 -1.03 -11.21 10.90
N GLY A 34 -1.66 -10.06 10.98
CA GLY A 34 -2.07 -9.47 12.23
C GLY A 34 -0.95 -8.85 13.04
N GLN A 35 0.20 -8.55 12.43
CA GLN A 35 1.36 -8.08 13.16
C GLN A 35 1.43 -6.56 13.27
N TYR A 36 0.96 -5.82 12.26
CA TYR A 36 1.21 -4.39 12.15
C TYR A 36 -0.02 -3.56 11.85
N GLU A 37 0.00 -2.32 12.34
CA GLU A 37 -0.96 -1.28 12.03
C GLU A 37 -0.25 0.08 11.87
N LEU A 38 -0.69 0.92 10.93
CA LEU A 38 -0.16 2.26 10.70
C LEU A 38 -0.93 3.28 11.53
N HIS A 39 -0.20 4.13 12.22
CA HIS A 39 -0.75 5.22 13.02
C HIS A 39 -0.18 6.57 12.58
N LEU A 40 -0.93 7.64 12.80
CA LEU A 40 -0.39 8.98 12.73
C LEU A 40 0.32 9.32 14.03
N LYS A 41 1.54 9.86 13.91
CA LYS A 41 2.26 10.39 15.06
C LYS A 41 1.41 11.43 15.79
N SER A 42 1.41 11.40 17.12
CA SER A 42 0.66 12.38 17.90
C SER A 42 1.20 13.79 17.67
N ILE A 43 0.31 14.79 17.67
CA ILE A 43 0.67 16.20 17.44
C ILE A 43 1.67 16.70 18.49
N GLU A 44 1.58 16.16 19.69
CA GLU A 44 2.46 16.51 20.82
C GLU A 44 3.89 15.98 20.62
N GLN A 45 4.03 14.86 19.94
CA GLN A 45 5.32 14.23 19.61
C GLN A 45 5.85 14.66 18.24
N ALA A 46 5.02 15.31 17.42
CA ALA A 46 5.42 15.81 16.12
C ALA A 46 6.40 16.96 16.30
N GLY A 47 7.59 16.85 15.67
CA GLY A 47 8.62 17.90 15.68
C GLY A 47 8.14 19.23 15.08
N GLU A 48 9.01 20.24 15.08
CA GLU A 48 8.75 21.50 14.36
C GLU A 48 9.08 21.32 12.87
N GLY A 49 8.10 21.52 11.99
CA GLY A 49 8.31 21.40 10.54
C GLY A 49 7.02 21.49 9.74
N LYS A 50 7.14 21.62 8.40
CA LYS A 50 6.00 21.73 7.48
C LYS A 50 5.07 20.51 7.45
N ASN A 51 5.57 19.31 7.80
CA ASN A 51 4.81 18.06 7.80
C ASN A 51 4.34 17.67 9.22
N LYS A 52 4.33 18.60 10.15
CA LYS A 52 3.98 18.36 11.54
C LYS A 52 2.59 17.71 11.66
N GLY A 53 2.58 16.48 12.18
CA GLY A 53 1.33 15.74 12.38
C GLY A 53 0.88 14.89 11.20
N LEU A 54 1.67 14.79 10.12
CA LEU A 54 1.45 13.88 8.98
C LEU A 54 2.41 12.69 8.99
N ASP A 55 3.32 12.64 9.97
CA ASP A 55 4.26 11.54 10.11
C ASP A 55 3.56 10.25 10.50
N LEU A 56 3.98 9.15 9.88
CA LEU A 56 3.46 7.82 10.15
C LEU A 56 4.36 7.06 11.11
N MET A 57 3.71 6.31 11.99
CA MET A 57 4.28 5.32 12.87
C MET A 57 3.73 3.95 12.53
N VAL A 58 4.41 2.90 12.91
CA VAL A 58 3.89 1.55 12.84
C VAL A 58 3.78 0.98 14.26
N TYR A 59 2.60 0.50 14.59
CA TYR A 59 2.35 -0.26 15.80
C TYR A 59 2.56 -1.75 15.52
N SER A 60 3.26 -2.42 16.42
CA SER A 60 3.50 -3.86 16.39
C SER A 60 2.71 -4.55 17.49
N TYR A 61 1.78 -5.42 17.11
CA TYR A 61 1.02 -6.26 18.04
C TYR A 61 1.88 -7.33 18.72
N ILE A 62 3.04 -7.69 18.13
CA ILE A 62 3.97 -8.65 18.73
C ILE A 62 4.73 -8.06 19.89
N THR A 63 5.21 -6.82 19.73
CA THR A 63 6.05 -6.14 20.73
C THR A 63 5.26 -5.15 21.60
N ASP A 64 3.98 -4.96 21.30
CA ASP A 64 3.08 -4.00 21.95
C ASP A 64 3.72 -2.59 22.03
N SER A 65 4.25 -2.14 20.88
CA SER A 65 5.00 -0.87 20.82
C SER A 65 4.90 -0.22 19.44
N GLU A 66 5.00 1.12 19.45
CA GLU A 66 5.12 1.93 18.23
C GLU A 66 6.59 2.17 17.87
N ARG A 67 6.87 2.23 16.58
CA ARG A 67 8.17 2.60 16.02
C ARG A 67 8.00 3.46 14.77
N GLU A 68 9.07 4.15 14.38
CA GLU A 68 9.08 4.96 13.15
C GLU A 68 8.91 4.06 11.92
N ILE A 69 8.11 4.54 10.93
CA ILE A 69 7.83 3.78 9.68
C ILE A 69 9.10 3.43 8.89
N ASN A 70 10.14 4.25 8.99
CA ASN A 70 11.43 4.03 8.33
C ASN A 70 12.22 2.84 8.89
N THR A 71 11.77 2.24 9.98
CA THR A 71 12.38 1.04 10.60
C THR A 71 11.79 -0.27 10.04
N LEU A 72 10.81 -0.19 9.16
CA LEU A 72 10.24 -1.35 8.47
C LEU A 72 11.28 -2.00 7.55
N SER A 73 11.26 -3.32 7.46
CA SER A 73 12.01 -4.07 6.45
C SER A 73 11.49 -3.75 5.03
N GLY A 74 12.21 -4.17 4.00
CA GLY A 74 11.78 -3.96 2.62
C GLY A 74 10.40 -4.55 2.32
N GLY A 75 10.14 -5.77 2.79
CA GLY A 75 8.84 -6.42 2.63
C GLY A 75 7.72 -5.74 3.42
N GLU A 76 7.97 -5.40 4.70
CA GLU A 76 7.01 -4.67 5.53
C GLU A 76 6.70 -3.29 4.93
N SER A 77 7.71 -2.57 4.42
CA SER A 77 7.56 -1.27 3.76
C SER A 77 6.72 -1.38 2.48
N PHE A 78 6.93 -2.44 1.69
CA PHE A 78 6.12 -2.69 0.50
C PHE A 78 4.65 -2.95 0.86
N MET A 79 4.38 -3.82 1.85
CA MET A 79 3.01 -4.08 2.32
C MET A 79 2.33 -2.82 2.85
N ALA A 80 3.05 -1.99 3.62
CA ALA A 80 2.54 -0.72 4.12
C ALA A 80 2.23 0.26 2.97
N ALA A 81 3.14 0.41 2.00
CA ALA A 81 2.95 1.29 0.84
C ALA A 81 1.78 0.83 -0.04
N LEU A 82 1.68 -0.48 -0.30
CA LEU A 82 0.58 -1.08 -1.04
C LEU A 82 -0.76 -0.82 -0.33
N SER A 83 -0.83 -1.06 0.97
CA SER A 83 -2.04 -0.82 1.77
C SER A 83 -2.47 0.65 1.73
N LEU A 84 -1.52 1.58 1.85
CA LEU A 84 -1.80 3.02 1.76
C LEU A 84 -2.30 3.41 0.37
N ALA A 85 -1.69 2.90 -0.70
CA ALA A 85 -2.14 3.18 -2.07
C ALA A 85 -3.57 2.68 -2.32
N LEU A 86 -3.89 1.49 -1.81
CA LEU A 86 -5.23 0.89 -1.92
C LEU A 86 -6.26 1.65 -1.06
N GLY A 87 -5.89 2.03 0.17
CA GLY A 87 -6.74 2.85 1.04
C GLY A 87 -7.01 4.24 0.45
N MET A 88 -6.00 4.86 -0.17
CA MET A 88 -6.17 6.12 -0.90
C MET A 88 -7.12 5.97 -2.09
N ALA A 89 -7.01 4.90 -2.86
CA ALA A 89 -7.92 4.63 -3.97
C ALA A 89 -9.38 4.48 -3.52
N ASP A 90 -9.60 3.84 -2.38
CA ASP A 90 -10.95 3.70 -1.82
C ASP A 90 -11.48 5.04 -1.28
N GLU A 91 -10.66 5.86 -0.63
CA GLU A 91 -11.05 7.19 -0.14
C GLU A 91 -11.39 8.14 -1.31
N ILE A 92 -10.61 8.13 -2.40
CA ILE A 92 -10.91 8.91 -3.61
C ILE A 92 -12.26 8.48 -4.20
N LYS A 93 -12.52 7.18 -4.28
CA LYS A 93 -13.79 6.66 -4.78
C LYS A 93 -14.98 7.06 -3.88
N ALA A 94 -14.78 7.07 -2.56
CA ALA A 94 -15.82 7.44 -1.60
C ALA A 94 -16.11 8.95 -1.62
N SER A 95 -15.09 9.78 -1.77
CA SER A 95 -15.20 11.25 -1.71
C SER A 95 -15.60 11.89 -3.05
N ALA A 96 -15.26 11.26 -4.18
CA ALA A 96 -15.50 11.78 -5.53
C ALA A 96 -16.35 10.80 -6.35
N SER A 97 -17.67 10.93 -6.25
CA SER A 97 -18.65 10.06 -6.95
C SER A 97 -18.50 9.97 -8.48
N SER A 98 -17.64 10.78 -9.08
CA SER A 98 -17.39 10.84 -10.53
C SER A 98 -16.01 10.28 -10.94
N ILE A 99 -15.19 9.82 -10.00
CA ILE A 99 -13.87 9.26 -10.29
C ILE A 99 -13.89 7.77 -9.99
N ASP A 100 -13.88 6.94 -11.03
CA ASP A 100 -13.66 5.51 -10.91
C ASP A 100 -12.18 5.19 -11.18
N LEU A 101 -11.49 4.66 -10.17
CA LEU A 101 -10.15 4.12 -10.32
C LEU A 101 -10.25 2.64 -10.66
N ASP A 102 -10.58 2.38 -11.92
CA ASP A 102 -10.82 1.01 -12.41
C ASP A 102 -9.53 0.28 -12.77
N ILE A 103 -8.43 1.01 -12.94
CA ILE A 103 -7.14 0.46 -13.34
C ILE A 103 -6.06 0.90 -12.38
N MET A 104 -5.27 -0.06 -11.89
CA MET A 104 -4.10 0.17 -11.04
C MET A 104 -2.93 -0.65 -11.55
N PHE A 105 -1.74 -0.06 -11.60
CA PHE A 105 -0.49 -0.77 -11.88
C PHE A 105 0.41 -0.74 -10.66
N ILE A 106 0.95 -1.91 -10.32
CA ILE A 106 1.94 -2.10 -9.26
C ILE A 106 3.23 -2.52 -9.93
N ASP A 107 4.26 -1.67 -9.79
CA ASP A 107 5.56 -1.89 -10.39
C ASP A 107 6.54 -2.39 -9.34
N GLU A 108 7.00 -3.63 -9.50
CA GLU A 108 7.95 -4.31 -8.61
C GLU A 108 7.46 -4.44 -7.13
N GLY A 109 8.36 -4.70 -6.20
CA GLY A 109 8.13 -4.77 -4.75
C GLY A 109 7.90 -6.18 -4.20
N PHE A 110 7.29 -7.08 -4.95
CA PHE A 110 6.99 -8.46 -4.51
C PHE A 110 8.24 -9.30 -4.22
N GLY A 111 9.38 -8.96 -4.82
CA GLY A 111 10.65 -9.64 -4.58
C GLY A 111 11.23 -9.43 -3.19
N SER A 112 10.75 -8.44 -2.44
CA SER A 112 11.15 -8.19 -1.05
C SER A 112 10.33 -8.96 -0.02
N LEU A 113 9.25 -9.63 -0.44
CA LEU A 113 8.37 -10.41 0.41
C LEU A 113 8.88 -11.86 0.55
N ASP A 114 8.70 -12.44 1.72
CA ASP A 114 8.72 -13.89 1.89
C ASP A 114 7.51 -14.53 1.21
N ASP A 115 7.55 -15.85 1.04
CA ASP A 115 6.52 -16.59 0.30
C ASP A 115 5.13 -16.36 0.87
N HIS A 116 4.98 -16.40 2.19
CA HIS A 116 3.70 -16.26 2.86
C HIS A 116 3.12 -14.85 2.75
N SER A 117 3.92 -13.82 3.00
CA SER A 117 3.52 -12.41 2.83
C SER A 117 3.16 -12.11 1.38
N ARG A 118 3.85 -12.73 0.43
CA ARG A 118 3.56 -12.60 -1.00
C ARG A 118 2.18 -13.19 -1.35
N ASP A 119 1.89 -14.40 -0.87
CA ASP A 119 0.61 -15.07 -1.10
C ASP A 119 -0.55 -14.25 -0.54
N GLU A 120 -0.41 -13.68 0.66
CA GLU A 120 -1.43 -12.82 1.25
C GLU A 120 -1.59 -11.50 0.47
N ALA A 121 -0.51 -10.88 0.01
CA ALA A 121 -0.58 -9.69 -0.84
C ALA A 121 -1.31 -9.98 -2.16
N VAL A 122 -1.00 -11.08 -2.82
CA VAL A 122 -1.68 -11.49 -4.06
C VAL A 122 -3.16 -11.78 -3.80
N LYS A 123 -3.51 -12.41 -2.70
CA LYS A 123 -4.89 -12.67 -2.30
C LYS A 123 -5.68 -11.38 -2.08
N VAL A 124 -5.10 -10.39 -1.40
CA VAL A 124 -5.71 -9.06 -1.24
C VAL A 124 -5.98 -8.42 -2.62
N LEU A 125 -5.03 -8.50 -3.55
CA LEU A 125 -5.20 -7.93 -4.89
C LEU A 125 -6.24 -8.69 -5.72
N LYS A 126 -6.28 -10.03 -5.65
CA LYS A 126 -7.32 -10.84 -6.31
C LYS A 126 -8.72 -10.47 -5.82
N ASN A 127 -8.92 -10.34 -4.51
CA ASN A 127 -10.20 -9.93 -3.93
C ASN A 127 -10.65 -8.54 -4.41
N MET A 128 -9.70 -7.63 -4.63
CA MET A 128 -10.01 -6.31 -5.17
C MET A 128 -10.38 -6.33 -6.66
N SER A 129 -9.78 -7.24 -7.45
CA SER A 129 -10.09 -7.36 -8.88
C SER A 129 -11.49 -7.94 -9.15
N GLU A 130 -12.05 -8.72 -8.22
CA GLU A 130 -13.41 -9.23 -8.31
C GLU A 130 -14.50 -8.14 -8.37
N GLY A 131 -14.15 -6.90 -7.97
CA GLY A 131 -15.00 -5.72 -7.97
C GLY A 131 -14.97 -4.88 -9.27
N ASN A 132 -14.66 -5.43 -10.43
CA ASN A 132 -14.49 -4.73 -11.72
C ASN A 132 -13.24 -3.84 -11.82
N LYS A 133 -12.24 -4.03 -10.97
CA LYS A 133 -10.96 -3.32 -11.07
C LYS A 133 -9.94 -4.16 -11.84
N LEU A 134 -9.24 -3.55 -12.78
CA LEU A 134 -8.10 -4.16 -13.45
C LEU A 134 -6.82 -3.83 -12.65
N ILE A 135 -6.18 -4.86 -12.10
CA ILE A 135 -4.90 -4.71 -11.40
C ILE A 135 -3.80 -5.35 -12.25
N GLY A 136 -2.89 -4.51 -12.76
CA GLY A 136 -1.71 -4.95 -13.47
C GLY A 136 -0.51 -5.00 -12.53
N ILE A 137 0.22 -6.13 -12.55
CA ILE A 137 1.45 -6.30 -11.77
C ILE A 137 2.62 -6.41 -12.74
N ILE A 138 3.61 -5.54 -12.59
CA ILE A 138 4.87 -5.62 -13.31
C ILE A 138 5.89 -6.24 -12.36
N SER A 139 6.41 -7.42 -12.71
CA SER A 139 7.35 -8.12 -11.83
C SER A 139 8.22 -9.11 -12.60
N HIS A 140 9.42 -9.33 -12.07
CA HIS A 140 10.33 -10.39 -12.52
C HIS A 140 10.25 -11.66 -11.63
N VAL A 141 9.43 -11.65 -10.59
CA VAL A 141 9.28 -12.75 -9.62
C VAL A 141 8.60 -13.94 -10.27
N SER A 142 9.31 -15.07 -10.33
CA SER A 142 8.84 -16.28 -11.05
C SER A 142 7.61 -16.93 -10.40
N GLU A 143 7.47 -16.81 -9.09
CA GLU A 143 6.39 -17.38 -8.31
C GLU A 143 5.05 -16.70 -8.65
N LEU A 144 5.03 -15.39 -8.90
CA LEU A 144 3.84 -14.66 -9.34
C LEU A 144 3.27 -15.17 -10.66
N LYS A 145 4.13 -15.71 -11.54
CA LYS A 145 3.69 -16.30 -12.83
C LYS A 145 2.80 -17.53 -12.64
N GLN A 146 2.86 -18.17 -11.50
CA GLN A 146 2.01 -19.33 -11.19
C GLN A 146 0.66 -18.91 -10.63
N GLU A 147 0.63 -17.74 -9.97
CA GLU A 147 -0.53 -17.20 -9.28
C GLU A 147 -1.45 -16.35 -10.17
N ILE A 148 -0.89 -15.74 -11.23
CA ILE A 148 -1.61 -14.84 -12.14
C ILE A 148 -1.90 -15.57 -13.46
N GLU A 149 -3.18 -15.66 -13.81
CA GLU A 149 -3.64 -16.43 -14.99
C GLU A 149 -3.32 -15.71 -16.30
N ASP A 150 -3.65 -14.42 -16.40
CA ASP A 150 -3.44 -13.63 -17.60
C ASP A 150 -2.11 -12.88 -17.53
N GLN A 151 -1.22 -13.15 -18.48
CA GLN A 151 0.14 -12.62 -18.47
C GLN A 151 0.50 -11.98 -19.81
N LEU A 152 1.14 -10.80 -19.74
CA LEU A 152 1.81 -10.16 -20.85
C LEU A 152 3.32 -10.40 -20.70
N ILE A 153 3.86 -11.34 -21.46
CA ILE A 153 5.28 -11.68 -21.42
C ILE A 153 6.05 -10.73 -22.34
N VAL A 154 6.99 -10.00 -21.75
CA VAL A 154 7.92 -9.13 -22.49
C VAL A 154 9.27 -9.83 -22.57
N SER A 155 9.79 -10.00 -23.77
CA SER A 155 11.12 -10.56 -24.03
C SER A 155 11.92 -9.62 -24.91
N LYS A 156 13.25 -9.69 -24.83
CA LYS A 156 14.16 -8.89 -25.63
C LYS A 156 15.17 -9.81 -26.30
N ASP A 157 15.41 -9.61 -27.61
CA ASP A 157 16.45 -10.27 -28.40
C ASP A 157 17.24 -9.24 -29.23
N ASP A 158 18.07 -9.72 -30.13
CA ASP A 158 18.92 -8.90 -31.02
C ASP A 158 18.10 -8.04 -32.02
N HIS A 159 16.81 -8.33 -32.18
CA HIS A 159 15.89 -7.62 -33.08
C HIS A 159 14.97 -6.65 -32.32
N GLY A 160 15.04 -6.59 -30.97
CA GLY A 160 14.27 -5.67 -30.14
C GLY A 160 13.44 -6.33 -29.05
N SER A 161 12.40 -5.61 -28.61
CA SER A 161 11.48 -6.10 -27.59
C SER A 161 10.24 -6.70 -28.23
N HIS A 162 9.82 -7.86 -27.73
CA HIS A 162 8.67 -8.62 -28.20
C HIS A 162 7.68 -8.83 -27.07
N ILE A 163 6.40 -8.85 -27.43
CA ILE A 163 5.28 -9.00 -26.47
C ILE A 163 4.49 -10.25 -26.86
N LYS A 164 4.14 -11.07 -25.89
CA LYS A 164 3.29 -12.24 -26.09
C LYS A 164 2.26 -12.32 -24.95
N TRP A 165 0.99 -12.42 -25.31
CA TRP A 165 -0.07 -12.77 -24.37
C TRP A 165 -0.04 -14.27 -24.05
N GLN A 166 -0.19 -14.59 -22.77
CA GLN A 166 -0.47 -15.92 -22.27
C GLN A 166 -1.71 -15.84 -21.40
N ILE A 167 -2.80 -16.43 -21.91
CA ILE A 167 -4.09 -16.52 -21.24
C ILE A 167 -4.25 -18.00 -20.85
N ARG A 168 -4.59 -18.26 -19.61
CA ARG A 168 -4.85 -19.61 -19.09
C ARG A 168 -6.32 -19.84 -18.84
#